data_ea8f8c6ccde4d66ba508a6b9851342d3
#
_entry.id   ea8f8c6ccde4d66ba508a6b9851342d3
#
_cell.length_a   1.000
_cell.length_b   1.000
_cell.length_c   1.000
_cell.angle_alpha   90.00
_cell.angle_beta   90.00
_cell.angle_gamma   90.00
#
_symmetry.space_group_name_H-M   'P 1'
#
loop_
_entity.id
_entity.type
_entity.pdbx_description
1 polymer ?
#
loop_
_entity_poly.entity_id
_entity_poly.type
_entity_poly.pdbx_seq_one_letter_code
_entity_poly.pdbx_strand_id
1 'polypeptide(L)'
;ACLGEERVGDLVQCIRLNLDCSDVCLTTSRVCGRRSGDNVPIICAQLEACRLACARCAEECQRHAKMHEHCRICAEACRDCEEACAAALQSLSPVH
;
A
#
# COMPACT_ATOMS: atom_id res chain seq x y z
N ALA A 1 10.18 29.23 -15.20
CA ALA A 1 9.42 28.34 -15.32
C ALA A 1 8.91 27.59 -14.13
N CYS A 2 7.77 27.54 -14.02
CA CYS A 2 7.19 26.89 -12.96
C CYS A 2 7.46 25.45 -13.08
N LEU A 3 7.49 24.85 -12.01
CA LEU A 3 7.53 23.45 -11.91
C LEU A 3 6.41 22.83 -12.64
N GLY A 4 5.63 23.60 -13.32
CA GLY A 4 4.54 23.17 -14.10
C GLY A 4 3.42 22.60 -13.26
N GLU A 5 2.22 22.86 -13.71
CA GLU A 5 1.06 22.31 -13.04
C GLU A 5 1.07 20.79 -13.07
N GLU A 6 1.69 20.19 -14.09
CA GLU A 6 1.81 18.76 -14.19
C GLU A 6 2.58 18.15 -13.03
N ARG A 7 3.68 18.80 -12.64
CA ARG A 7 4.47 18.30 -11.52
C ARG A 7 3.71 18.39 -10.20
N VAL A 8 2.99 19.49 -10.02
CA VAL A 8 2.18 19.65 -8.83
C VAL A 8 1.08 18.61 -8.80
N GLY A 9 0.44 18.37 -9.95
CA GLY A 9 -0.59 17.35 -10.05
C GLY A 9 -0.07 15.96 -9.73
N ASP A 10 1.12 15.65 -10.23
CA ASP A 10 1.74 14.35 -9.96
C ASP A 10 2.05 14.17 -8.48
N LEU A 11 2.51 15.23 -7.82
CA LEU A 11 2.80 15.16 -6.39
C LEU A 11 1.52 15.01 -5.58
N VAL A 12 0.44 15.68 -5.98
CA VAL A 12 -0.84 15.54 -5.30
C VAL A 12 -1.33 14.11 -5.39
N GLN A 13 -1.21 13.49 -6.55
CA GLN A 13 -1.61 12.10 -6.74
C GLN A 13 -0.77 11.16 -5.85
N CYS A 14 0.52 11.40 -5.79
CA CYS A 14 1.41 10.62 -4.96
C CYS A 14 1.03 10.74 -3.48
N ILE A 15 0.73 11.96 -3.04
CA ILE A 15 0.33 12.20 -1.65
C ILE A 15 -0.98 11.48 -1.33
N ARG A 16 -1.95 11.55 -2.24
CA ARG A 16 -3.23 10.87 -2.03
C ARG A 16 -3.05 9.36 -1.90
N LEU A 17 -2.25 8.78 -2.77
CA LEU A 17 -1.99 7.33 -2.69
C LEU A 17 -1.23 6.96 -1.44
N ASN A 18 -0.33 7.82 -0.98
CA ASN A 18 0.37 7.60 0.28
C ASN A 18 -0.60 7.61 1.46
N LEU A 19 -1.54 8.54 1.47
CA LEU A 19 -2.55 8.62 2.53
C LEU A 19 -3.46 7.39 2.50
N ASP A 20 -3.91 7.01 1.31
CA ASP A 20 -4.74 5.82 1.16
C ASP A 20 -4.01 4.58 1.66
N CYS A 21 -2.76 4.41 1.26
CA CYS A 21 -1.96 3.28 1.68
C CYS A 21 -1.78 3.26 3.20
N SER A 22 -1.50 4.41 3.77
CA SER A 22 -1.30 4.55 5.21
C SER A 22 -2.56 4.18 5.98
N ASP A 23 -3.71 4.68 5.55
CA ASP A 23 -4.98 4.40 6.21
C ASP A 23 -5.38 2.94 6.08
N VAL A 24 -5.22 2.38 4.89
CA VAL A 24 -5.56 0.97 4.65
C VAL A 24 -4.63 0.08 5.46
N CYS A 25 -3.34 0.38 5.51
CA CYS A 25 -2.38 -0.42 6.27
C CYS A 25 -2.69 -0.37 7.77
N LEU A 26 -3.04 0.80 8.28
CA LEU A 26 -3.38 0.93 9.70
C LEU A 26 -4.63 0.11 10.04
N THR A 27 -5.66 0.21 9.21
CA THR A 27 -6.89 -0.54 9.43
C THR A 27 -6.63 -2.05 9.33
N THR A 28 -5.83 -2.45 8.36
CA THR A 28 -5.46 -3.85 8.16
C THR A 28 -4.77 -4.40 9.41
N SER A 29 -3.84 -3.62 9.95
CA SER A 29 -3.12 -4.00 11.16
C SER A 29 -4.09 -4.22 12.33
N ARG A 30 -5.06 -3.35 12.48
CA ARG A 30 -6.04 -3.45 13.56
C ARG A 30 -6.93 -4.70 13.39
N VAL A 31 -7.38 -4.94 12.17
CA VAL A 31 -8.25 -6.09 11.90
C VAL A 31 -7.48 -7.38 12.12
N CYS A 32 -6.24 -7.45 11.63
CA CYS A 32 -5.41 -8.65 11.80
C CYS A 32 -5.10 -8.92 13.26
N GLY A 33 -4.98 -7.85 14.07
CA GLY A 33 -4.73 -7.98 15.50
C GLY A 33 -5.90 -8.59 16.27
N ARG A 34 -7.09 -8.63 15.67
CA ARG A 34 -8.28 -9.19 16.28
C ARG A 34 -8.70 -10.51 15.64
N ARG A 35 -7.77 -11.21 15.05
CA ARG A 35 -8.08 -12.48 14.37
C ARG A 35 -8.72 -13.46 15.33
N SER A 36 -9.87 -13.99 14.92
CA SER A 36 -10.63 -14.90 15.77
C SER A 36 -11.11 -16.16 15.04
N GLY A 37 -10.70 -16.36 13.81
CA GLY A 37 -11.21 -17.47 13.01
C GLY A 37 -12.49 -17.09 12.27
N ASP A 38 -13.44 -16.51 12.98
CA ASP A 38 -14.70 -16.07 12.36
C ASP A 38 -14.49 -14.90 11.44
N ASN A 39 -13.49 -14.07 11.66
CA ASN A 39 -13.24 -12.90 10.84
C ASN A 39 -12.16 -13.13 9.79
N VAL A 40 -11.76 -14.38 9.54
CA VAL A 40 -10.76 -14.66 8.50
C VAL A 40 -11.18 -14.14 7.12
N PRO A 41 -12.44 -14.30 6.68
CA PRO A 41 -12.83 -13.72 5.40
C PRO A 41 -12.65 -12.20 5.34
N ILE A 42 -12.92 -11.51 6.45
CA ILE A 42 -12.73 -10.06 6.52
C ILE A 42 -11.24 -9.74 6.45
N ILE A 43 -10.42 -10.49 7.18
CA ILE A 43 -8.97 -10.29 7.16
C ILE A 43 -8.44 -10.49 5.74
N CYS A 44 -8.88 -11.53 5.04
CA CYS A 44 -8.44 -11.78 3.68
C CYS A 44 -8.82 -10.63 2.74
N ALA A 45 -10.04 -10.13 2.84
CA ALA A 45 -10.48 -9.00 2.02
C ALA A 45 -9.68 -7.76 2.34
N GLN A 46 -9.40 -7.53 3.61
CA GLN A 46 -8.63 -6.36 4.04
C GLN A 46 -7.18 -6.44 3.57
N LEU A 47 -6.59 -7.63 3.62
CA LEU A 47 -5.23 -7.84 3.13
C LEU A 47 -5.13 -7.61 1.62
N GLU A 48 -6.17 -8.04 0.88
CA GLU A 48 -6.20 -7.78 -0.56
C GLU A 48 -6.26 -6.28 -0.84
N ALA A 49 -7.10 -5.55 -0.09
CA ALA A 49 -7.20 -4.10 -0.24
C ALA A 49 -5.86 -3.44 0.10
N CYS A 50 -5.20 -3.90 1.15
CA CYS A 50 -3.91 -3.36 1.57
C CYS A 50 -2.84 -3.63 0.51
N ARG A 51 -2.81 -4.85 -0.02
CA ARG A 51 -1.87 -5.20 -1.07
C ARG A 51 -2.05 -4.31 -2.29
N LEU A 52 -3.29 -4.10 -2.70
CA LEU A 52 -3.58 -3.25 -3.84
C LEU A 52 -3.17 -1.80 -3.58
N ALA A 53 -3.52 -1.27 -2.41
CA ALA A 53 -3.16 0.10 -2.06
C ALA A 53 -1.64 0.28 -2.06
N CYS A 54 -0.92 -0.67 -1.50
CA CYS A 54 0.54 -0.62 -1.46
C CYS A 54 1.14 -0.72 -2.85
N ALA A 55 0.58 -1.57 -3.71
CA ALA A 55 1.06 -1.72 -5.08
C ALA A 55 0.88 -0.42 -5.87
N ARG A 56 -0.30 0.20 -5.74
CA ARG A 56 -0.57 1.45 -6.45
C ARG A 56 0.31 2.58 -5.93
N CYS A 57 0.49 2.64 -4.63
CA CYS A 57 1.36 3.65 -4.02
C CYS A 57 2.80 3.46 -4.48
N ALA A 58 3.27 2.22 -4.52
CA ALA A 58 4.63 1.92 -4.96
C ALA A 58 4.83 2.32 -6.42
N GLU A 59 3.86 2.02 -7.28
CA GLU A 59 3.95 2.39 -8.68
C GLU A 59 4.07 3.90 -8.86
N GLU A 60 3.26 4.64 -8.14
CA GLU A 60 3.28 6.10 -8.24
C GLU A 60 4.59 6.66 -7.70
N CYS A 61 5.05 6.15 -6.56
CA CYS A 61 6.30 6.61 -5.96
C CYS A 61 7.50 6.27 -6.84
N GLN A 62 7.48 5.13 -7.51
CA GLN A 62 8.56 4.74 -8.40
C GLN A 62 8.67 5.67 -9.60
N ARG A 63 7.54 6.20 -10.07
CA ARG A 63 7.55 7.15 -11.17
C ARG A 63 8.30 8.43 -10.82
N HIS A 64 8.36 8.77 -9.54
CA HIS A 64 9.02 9.99 -9.08
C HIS A 64 10.34 9.73 -8.35
N ALA A 65 10.77 8.47 -8.27
CA ALA A 65 11.94 8.11 -7.48
C ALA A 65 13.22 8.76 -7.96
N LYS A 66 13.32 9.02 -9.25
CA LYS A 66 14.52 9.65 -9.80
C LYS A 66 14.66 11.11 -9.38
N MET A 67 13.55 11.74 -9.02
CA MET A 67 13.52 13.16 -8.71
C MET A 67 13.46 13.43 -7.22
N HIS A 68 12.96 12.46 -6.44
CA HIS A 68 12.71 12.65 -5.03
C HIS A 68 13.16 11.43 -4.24
N GLU A 69 14.10 11.67 -3.35
CA GLU A 69 14.64 10.60 -2.51
C GLU A 69 13.56 9.94 -1.66
N HIS A 70 12.66 10.74 -1.09
CA HIS A 70 11.63 10.17 -0.22
C HIS A 70 10.65 9.31 -1.02
N CYS A 71 10.49 9.57 -2.31
CA CYS A 71 9.63 8.71 -3.15
C CYS A 71 10.27 7.35 -3.36
N ARG A 72 11.59 7.31 -3.46
CA ARG A 72 12.30 6.03 -3.55
C ARG A 72 12.11 5.22 -2.28
N ILE A 73 12.28 5.86 -1.14
CA ILE A 73 12.12 5.20 0.15
C ILE A 73 10.69 4.74 0.34
N CYS A 74 9.72 5.56 -0.04
CA CYS A 74 8.32 5.22 0.05
C CYS A 74 7.99 4.03 -0.85
N ALA A 75 8.53 4.01 -2.07
CA ALA A 75 8.29 2.90 -2.99
C ALA A 75 8.80 1.59 -2.41
N GLU A 76 9.99 1.60 -1.81
CA GLU A 76 10.54 0.41 -1.18
C GLU A 76 9.66 -0.08 -0.03
N ALA A 77 9.22 0.84 0.83
CA ALA A 77 8.37 0.49 1.95
C ALA A 77 7.04 -0.08 1.48
N CYS A 78 6.46 0.48 0.43
CA CYS A 78 5.20 -0.02 -0.12
C CYS A 78 5.37 -1.40 -0.74
N ARG A 79 6.48 -1.67 -1.41
CA ARG A 79 6.73 -3.00 -1.95
C ARG A 79 6.90 -4.03 -0.86
N ASP A 80 7.58 -3.67 0.22
CA ASP A 80 7.73 -4.56 1.36
C ASP A 80 6.37 -4.89 1.98
N CYS A 81 5.52 -3.89 2.11
CA CYS A 81 4.18 -4.08 2.65
C CYS A 81 3.33 -4.95 1.71
N GLU A 82 3.43 -4.72 0.42
CA GLU A 82 2.73 -5.52 -0.58
C GLU A 82 3.11 -6.99 -0.48
N GLU A 83 4.40 -7.27 -0.35
CA GLU A 83 4.89 -8.63 -0.23
C GLU A 83 4.44 -9.27 1.07
N ALA A 84 4.44 -8.51 2.15
CA ALA A 84 3.97 -9.01 3.44
C ALA A 84 2.49 -9.38 3.38
N CYS A 85 1.68 -8.56 2.72
CA CYS A 85 0.25 -8.84 2.55
C CYS A 85 0.04 -10.10 1.70
N ALA A 86 0.81 -10.25 0.64
CA ALA A 86 0.71 -11.43 -0.22
C ALA A 86 1.07 -12.70 0.55
N ALA A 87 2.12 -12.64 1.35
CA ALA A 87 2.54 -13.78 2.16
C ALA A 87 1.47 -14.13 3.21
N ALA A 88 0.88 -13.11 3.83
CA ALA A 88 -0.17 -13.33 4.82
C ALA A 88 -1.41 -13.96 4.17
N LEU A 89 -1.76 -13.52 2.96
CA LEU A 89 -2.89 -14.10 2.23
C LEU A 89 -2.65 -15.57 1.91
N GLN A 90 -1.45 -15.92 1.51
CA GLN A 90 -1.12 -17.31 1.26
C GLN A 90 -1.23 -18.16 2.52
N SER A 91 -0.77 -17.60 3.62
CA SER A 91 -0.83 -18.29 4.91
C SER A 91 -2.26 -18.54 5.38
N LEU A 92 -3.17 -17.63 5.03
CA LEU A 92 -4.57 -17.75 5.44
C LEU A 92 -5.42 -18.55 4.46
N SER A 93 -4.90 -18.83 3.28
CA SER A 93 -5.63 -19.59 2.28
C SER A 93 -5.76 -21.05 2.73
N PRO A 94 -6.97 -21.55 2.86
CA PRO A 94 -7.15 -22.93 3.32
C PRO A 94 -6.95 -23.96 2.23
N VAL A 95 -6.86 -23.54 1.01
CA VAL A 95 -6.80 -24.46 -0.11
C VAL A 95 -5.47 -24.41 -0.78
N HIS A 96 -4.95 -25.51 -1.02
CA HIS A 96 -3.67 -25.61 -1.68
C HIS A 96 -3.64 -26.79 -2.61
#